data_06eca0eb705280a74e3047942ec88b3b
#
_entry.id   06eca0eb705280a74e3047942ec88b3b
#
_cell.length_a   1.000
_cell.length_b   1.000
_cell.length_c   1.000
_cell.angle_alpha   90.00
_cell.angle_beta   90.00
_cell.angle_gamma   90.00
#
_symmetry.space_group_name_H-M   'P 1'
#
loop_
_entity.id
_entity.type
_entity.pdbx_description
1 polymer ?
#
loop_
_entity_poly.entity_id
_entity_poly.type
_entity_poly.pdbx_seq_one_letter_code
_entity_poly.pdbx_strand_id
1 'polypeptide(L)'
;RHRFRDLKHVETHQLSDQLKVQWNPARIVSTGAKIDKKTLGDRPCFLCDKNRPKEQISKQIDERFLLLVNPFPILPIHFTIPARKHQPQSIYKNYGEMHRFLSLHSELMVFYNGPKCGASAPDHLHFQAGTSGILPLQANWQRLSRNLTDIISLNDDEKIALIHDFVVPAFVIISKSEDSDEALFQRLYKSMPVRGDETEPMMNIVSWTSSDYHISVVIPREKHRPDCYSSNGYDQMLISPGALDMSGLIITPREEDFVKIDAQKASDILKECGASQQTMKFIKDNLNVKIEESKHVDYFPKQPDVTVGIVSGEKIKFTLNKPYLAKGEAVEGDQEVEFSEGGILWNGNQYSQLVFSPQSQEASFSLFDVTIGVNFHWERKETQTFLGSLKLVVEADKICAINELPVEKYLESVISSEMSATSSLELLKAHAVISRSWLLAQMRKRLEL
;
A
#
# COMPACT_ATOMS: atom_id res chain seq x y z
N ARG A 1 11.98 28.09 16.97
CA ARG A 1 13.35 28.60 17.32
C ARG A 1 13.79 28.21 18.75
N HIS A 2 12.92 28.21 19.77
CA HIS A 2 13.32 27.87 21.15
C HIS A 2 13.71 26.39 21.31
N ARG A 3 12.97 25.45 20.77
CA ARG A 3 13.23 24.01 20.93
C ARG A 3 14.43 23.46 20.15
N PHE A 4 14.91 24.12 19.10
CA PHE A 4 16.18 23.80 18.44
C PHE A 4 17.40 24.17 19.32
N ARG A 5 17.22 25.05 20.32
CA ARG A 5 18.25 25.34 21.32
C ARG A 5 18.42 24.20 22.33
N ASP A 6 17.39 23.35 22.49
CA ASP A 6 17.42 22.20 23.39
C ASP A 6 18.40 21.12 22.91
N LEU A 7 18.73 21.07 21.60
CA LEU A 7 19.82 20.23 21.08
C LEU A 7 21.21 20.61 21.62
N LYS A 8 21.38 21.80 22.15
CA LYS A 8 22.64 22.23 22.82
C LYS A 8 22.86 21.53 24.17
N HIS A 9 21.82 20.92 24.73
CA HIS A 9 21.87 20.18 25.99
C HIS A 9 21.86 18.66 25.76
N VAL A 10 21.96 18.23 24.49
CA VAL A 10 22.00 16.82 24.12
C VAL A 10 23.44 16.35 24.22
N GLU A 11 23.66 15.32 25.03
CA GLU A 11 24.94 14.63 25.12
C GLU A 11 24.89 13.29 24.39
N THR A 12 25.98 12.91 23.75
CA THR A 12 26.06 11.65 23.00
C THR A 12 27.38 10.95 23.32
N HIS A 13 27.29 9.70 23.73
CA HIS A 13 28.45 8.84 23.97
C HIS A 13 28.50 7.66 23.00
N GLN A 14 29.70 7.27 22.58
CA GLN A 14 29.93 6.04 21.85
C GLN A 14 30.02 4.89 22.85
N LEU A 15 29.17 3.87 22.66
CA LEU A 15 29.20 2.65 23.49
C LEU A 15 30.01 1.53 22.83
N SER A 16 29.91 1.41 21.50
CA SER A 16 30.68 0.48 20.67
C SER A 16 30.67 0.99 19.22
N ASP A 17 31.34 0.27 18.31
CA ASP A 17 31.32 0.63 16.88
C ASP A 17 29.89 0.70 16.29
N GLN A 18 28.95 -0.06 16.85
CA GLN A 18 27.57 -0.17 16.38
C GLN A 18 26.56 0.56 17.25
N LEU A 19 26.96 1.11 18.40
CA LEU A 19 26.04 1.67 19.39
C LEU A 19 26.52 3.02 19.89
N LYS A 20 25.58 3.97 19.88
CA LYS A 20 25.68 5.27 20.54
C LYS A 20 24.50 5.45 21.48
N VAL A 21 24.68 6.17 22.56
CA VAL A 21 23.59 6.61 23.42
C VAL A 21 23.53 8.14 23.41
N GLN A 22 22.32 8.68 23.40
CA GLN A 22 22.05 10.10 23.43
C GLN A 22 21.14 10.43 24.62
N TRP A 23 21.59 11.28 25.51
CA TRP A 23 20.72 11.90 26.51
C TRP A 23 19.96 13.06 25.88
N ASN A 24 18.64 12.96 25.85
CA ASN A 24 17.77 13.99 25.26
C ASN A 24 16.51 14.17 26.11
N PRO A 25 16.55 15.07 27.13
CA PRO A 25 15.43 15.30 28.06
C PRO A 25 14.11 15.71 27.36
N ALA A 26 14.21 16.39 26.22
CA ALA A 26 13.04 16.80 25.45
C ALA A 26 12.19 15.62 24.94
N ARG A 27 12.76 14.42 24.91
CA ARG A 27 12.09 13.20 24.44
C ARG A 27 11.21 12.51 25.48
N ILE A 28 11.21 12.97 26.73
CA ILE A 28 10.42 12.35 27.82
C ILE A 28 8.93 12.18 27.46
N VAL A 29 8.34 13.17 26.81
CA VAL A 29 6.92 13.16 26.42
C VAL A 29 6.64 12.10 25.34
N SER A 30 7.50 12.01 24.31
CA SER A 30 7.31 11.07 23.21
C SER A 30 7.69 9.64 23.59
N THR A 31 8.72 9.44 24.41
CA THR A 31 9.11 8.13 24.94
C THR A 31 8.02 7.56 25.86
N GLY A 32 7.38 8.43 26.66
CA GLY A 32 6.27 8.08 27.55
C GLY A 32 4.89 8.02 26.87
N ALA A 33 4.79 8.21 25.56
CA ALA A 33 3.50 8.25 24.86
C ALA A 33 2.71 6.95 25.06
N LYS A 34 1.44 7.09 25.47
CA LYS A 34 0.47 6.01 25.54
C LYS A 34 -0.21 5.87 24.18
N ILE A 35 -0.18 4.67 23.65
CA ILE A 35 -0.71 4.33 22.31
C ILE A 35 -1.83 3.29 22.36
N ASP A 36 -2.43 3.07 23.53
CA ASP A 36 -3.61 2.23 23.65
C ASP A 36 -4.83 2.87 22.96
N LYS A 37 -5.75 2.03 22.50
CA LYS A 37 -6.93 2.46 21.71
C LYS A 37 -7.75 3.54 22.41
N LYS A 38 -7.89 3.46 23.73
CA LYS A 38 -8.65 4.44 24.52
C LYS A 38 -7.96 5.80 24.50
N THR A 39 -6.67 5.85 24.85
CA THR A 39 -5.89 7.09 24.88
C THR A 39 -5.84 7.74 23.49
N LEU A 40 -5.72 6.95 22.42
CA LEU A 40 -5.71 7.48 21.05
C LEU A 40 -7.07 8.05 20.64
N GLY A 41 -8.17 7.43 21.05
CA GLY A 41 -9.53 7.91 20.77
C GLY A 41 -9.90 9.19 21.54
N ASP A 42 -9.38 9.34 22.77
CA ASP A 42 -9.72 10.46 23.65
C ASP A 42 -8.87 11.71 23.37
N ARG A 43 -7.71 11.59 22.72
CA ARG A 43 -6.82 12.72 22.46
C ARG A 43 -7.01 13.34 21.06
N PRO A 44 -6.90 14.68 20.93
CA PRO A 44 -6.75 15.31 19.62
C PRO A 44 -5.47 14.82 18.93
N CYS A 45 -5.55 14.43 17.66
CA CYS A 45 -4.36 14.06 16.89
C CYS A 45 -3.50 15.31 16.65
N PHE A 46 -2.28 15.33 17.19
CA PHE A 46 -1.36 16.47 17.12
C PHE A 46 -0.70 16.66 15.73
N LEU A 47 -0.87 15.70 14.80
CA LEU A 47 -0.40 15.84 13.43
C LEU A 47 -1.44 16.46 12.49
N CYS A 48 -2.72 16.48 12.89
CA CYS A 48 -3.77 17.14 12.12
C CYS A 48 -3.63 18.67 12.17
N ASP A 49 -3.88 19.34 11.03
CA ASP A 49 -3.74 20.79 10.88
C ASP A 49 -4.40 21.60 11.99
N LYS A 50 -5.63 21.25 12.34
CA LYS A 50 -6.43 21.97 13.37
C LYS A 50 -5.83 21.92 14.78
N ASN A 51 -4.95 20.95 15.06
CA ASN A 51 -4.39 20.72 16.39
C ASN A 51 -2.90 21.05 16.48
N ARG A 52 -2.25 21.39 15.36
CA ARG A 52 -0.83 21.75 15.34
C ARG A 52 -0.62 23.17 15.88
N PRO A 53 0.51 23.43 16.57
CA PRO A 53 0.88 24.78 16.94
C PRO A 53 1.02 25.69 15.70
N LYS A 54 0.44 26.87 15.74
CA LYS A 54 0.50 27.85 14.63
C LYS A 54 1.93 28.27 14.28
N GLU A 55 2.83 28.21 15.24
CA GLU A 55 4.24 28.55 15.10
C GLU A 55 5.10 27.44 14.50
N GLN A 56 4.54 26.22 14.33
CA GLN A 56 5.28 25.11 13.74
C GLN A 56 5.54 25.38 12.25
N ILE A 57 6.81 25.48 11.89
CA ILE A 57 7.21 25.68 10.50
C ILE A 57 6.80 24.44 9.69
N SER A 58 6.06 24.69 8.63
CA SER A 58 5.59 23.67 7.71
C SER A 58 5.80 24.08 6.26
N LYS A 59 6.03 23.09 5.40
CA LYS A 59 6.09 23.26 3.95
C LYS A 59 5.29 22.12 3.32
N GLN A 60 4.50 22.42 2.31
CA GLN A 60 3.84 21.39 1.51
C GLN A 60 4.89 20.70 0.62
N ILE A 61 4.94 19.37 0.64
CA ILE A 61 5.75 18.57 -0.26
C ILE A 61 4.95 18.36 -1.55
N ASP A 62 3.74 17.81 -1.40
CA ASP A 62 2.79 17.53 -2.47
C ASP A 62 1.34 17.62 -1.96
N GLU A 63 0.39 17.06 -2.71
CA GLU A 63 -1.02 17.03 -2.30
C GLU A 63 -1.30 16.09 -1.12
N ARG A 64 -0.41 15.13 -0.86
CA ARG A 64 -0.60 14.07 0.15
C ARG A 64 0.15 14.34 1.44
N PHE A 65 1.32 14.97 1.40
CA PHE A 65 2.23 15.10 2.53
C PHE A 65 2.68 16.53 2.81
N LEU A 66 3.01 16.77 4.08
CA LEU A 66 3.62 18.01 4.59
C LEU A 66 5.00 17.70 5.16
N LEU A 67 5.89 18.66 5.09
CA LEU A 67 7.17 18.67 5.82
C LEU A 67 7.04 19.58 7.02
N LEU A 68 7.15 19.04 8.23
CA LEU A 68 7.08 19.78 9.49
C LEU A 68 8.43 19.73 10.19
N VAL A 69 8.89 20.84 10.73
CA VAL A 69 10.02 20.81 11.66
C VAL A 69 9.62 20.04 12.90
N ASN A 70 10.40 19.01 13.26
CA ASN A 70 10.09 18.18 14.43
C ASN A 70 10.26 19.01 15.71
N PRO A 71 9.23 19.07 16.60
CA PRO A 71 9.29 19.89 17.81
C PRO A 71 10.21 19.33 18.91
N PHE A 72 10.59 18.04 18.81
CA PHE A 72 11.48 17.35 19.74
C PHE A 72 12.62 16.68 18.96
N PRO A 73 13.54 17.46 18.38
CA PRO A 73 14.55 16.93 17.48
C PRO A 73 15.52 15.99 18.21
N ILE A 74 15.96 14.95 17.50
CA ILE A 74 17.05 14.04 17.90
C ILE A 74 18.30 14.32 17.05
N LEU A 75 18.06 14.69 15.80
CA LEU A 75 19.07 14.93 14.78
C LEU A 75 19.25 16.43 14.53
N PRO A 76 20.42 16.91 14.06
CA PRO A 76 20.66 18.31 13.72
C PRO A 76 19.61 18.88 12.77
N ILE A 77 19.23 18.13 11.74
CA ILE A 77 18.04 18.34 10.91
C ILE A 77 17.07 17.22 11.25
N HIS A 78 15.83 17.56 11.62
CA HIS A 78 14.83 16.58 11.96
C HIS A 78 13.43 17.08 11.57
N PHE A 79 12.82 16.35 10.64
CA PHE A 79 11.48 16.63 10.12
C PHE A 79 10.51 15.50 10.47
N THR A 80 9.23 15.85 10.54
CA THR A 80 8.11 14.91 10.50
C THR A 80 7.34 15.13 9.21
N ILE A 81 6.99 14.08 8.52
CA ILE A 81 6.32 14.09 7.22
C ILE A 81 4.95 13.41 7.37
N PRO A 82 3.94 14.10 7.92
CA PRO A 82 2.60 13.54 8.08
C PRO A 82 1.81 13.60 6.79
N ALA A 83 0.94 12.61 6.59
CA ALA A 83 -0.12 12.70 5.60
C ALA A 83 -1.05 13.88 5.92
N ARG A 84 -1.51 14.60 4.91
CA ARG A 84 -2.45 15.72 5.10
C ARG A 84 -3.83 15.25 5.56
N LYS A 85 -4.26 14.06 5.12
CA LYS A 85 -5.47 13.42 5.60
C LYS A 85 -5.16 12.53 6.80
N HIS A 86 -5.99 12.60 7.82
CA HIS A 86 -5.91 11.69 8.96
C HIS A 86 -6.20 10.26 8.50
N GLN A 87 -5.23 9.38 8.65
CA GLN A 87 -5.31 7.96 8.29
C GLN A 87 -4.34 7.17 9.17
N PRO A 88 -4.63 5.92 9.51
CA PRO A 88 -3.78 5.11 10.37
C PRO A 88 -2.36 4.95 9.82
N GLN A 89 -1.39 4.76 10.73
CA GLN A 89 -0.02 4.45 10.39
C GLN A 89 0.03 3.11 9.66
N SER A 90 0.39 3.11 8.39
CA SER A 90 0.54 1.92 7.56
C SER A 90 1.49 2.19 6.40
N ILE A 91 2.49 1.32 6.24
CA ILE A 91 3.56 1.50 5.27
C ILE A 91 3.24 0.88 3.91
N TYR A 92 2.46 -0.19 3.84
CA TYR A 92 2.33 -1.05 2.65
C TYR A 92 2.09 -0.30 1.33
N LYS A 93 1.11 0.61 1.33
CA LYS A 93 0.75 1.43 0.15
C LYS A 93 1.49 2.77 0.09
N ASN A 94 2.34 3.05 1.04
CA ASN A 94 2.97 4.36 1.22
C ASN A 94 4.51 4.27 1.21
N TYR A 95 5.07 3.07 1.03
CA TYR A 95 6.52 2.87 1.06
C TYR A 95 7.24 3.65 -0.07
N GLY A 96 6.71 3.67 -1.28
CA GLY A 96 7.27 4.40 -2.41
C GLY A 96 7.46 5.89 -2.15
N GLU A 97 6.70 6.48 -1.20
CA GLU A 97 6.87 7.90 -0.83
C GLU A 97 8.24 8.17 -0.15
N MET A 98 8.82 7.16 0.51
CA MET A 98 10.17 7.27 1.09
C MET A 98 11.22 7.41 -0.03
N HIS A 99 11.15 6.57 -1.05
CA HIS A 99 12.02 6.64 -2.22
C HIS A 99 11.85 7.99 -2.95
N ARG A 100 10.60 8.38 -3.22
CA ARG A 100 10.28 9.65 -3.90
C ARG A 100 10.81 10.87 -3.14
N PHE A 101 10.69 10.88 -1.82
CA PHE A 101 11.26 11.94 -0.99
C PHE A 101 12.79 11.99 -1.11
N LEU A 102 13.47 10.84 -1.06
CA LEU A 102 14.92 10.75 -1.17
C LEU A 102 15.45 11.10 -2.56
N SER A 103 14.69 10.83 -3.62
CA SER A 103 15.04 11.27 -4.98
C SER A 103 15.12 12.79 -5.12
N LEU A 104 14.37 13.52 -4.28
CA LEU A 104 14.38 14.98 -4.22
C LEU A 104 15.34 15.54 -3.15
N HIS A 105 15.71 14.73 -2.14
CA HIS A 105 16.46 15.12 -0.94
C HIS A 105 17.49 14.05 -0.56
N SER A 106 18.39 13.72 -1.49
CA SER A 106 19.38 12.64 -1.33
C SER A 106 20.40 12.88 -0.20
N GLU A 107 20.51 14.12 0.28
CA GLU A 107 21.35 14.51 1.42
C GLU A 107 20.75 14.11 2.79
N LEU A 108 19.49 13.71 2.81
CA LEU A 108 18.76 13.30 4.02
C LEU A 108 18.65 11.78 4.11
N MET A 109 18.24 11.30 5.26
CA MET A 109 17.64 9.97 5.44
C MET A 109 16.16 10.11 5.76
N VAL A 110 15.37 9.10 5.41
CA VAL A 110 13.96 8.95 5.77
C VAL A 110 13.78 7.70 6.60
N PHE A 111 12.91 7.74 7.60
CA PHE A 111 12.66 6.59 8.44
C PHE A 111 11.18 6.47 8.82
N TYR A 112 10.79 5.22 9.07
CA TYR A 112 9.44 4.83 9.44
C TYR A 112 9.42 4.06 10.75
N ASN A 113 8.48 4.44 11.61
CA ASN A 113 8.13 3.70 12.82
C ASN A 113 6.77 3.05 12.63
N GLY A 114 6.71 1.74 12.65
CA GLY A 114 5.43 1.01 12.66
C GLY A 114 4.58 1.35 13.90
N PRO A 115 3.28 1.08 13.90
CA PRO A 115 2.32 1.47 14.95
C PRO A 115 2.76 1.13 16.38
N LYS A 116 3.33 -0.05 16.59
CA LYS A 116 3.91 -0.49 17.88
C LYS A 116 5.43 -0.61 17.83
N CYS A 117 6.09 0.19 17.01
CA CYS A 117 7.54 0.18 16.82
C CYS A 117 8.16 1.58 17.02
N GLY A 118 7.68 2.32 18.02
CA GLY A 118 8.17 3.66 18.37
C GLY A 118 7.38 4.82 17.75
N ALA A 119 6.30 4.57 17.00
CA ALA A 119 5.41 5.63 16.54
C ALA A 119 4.63 6.24 17.73
N SER A 120 4.75 7.56 17.93
CA SER A 120 3.99 8.29 18.97
C SER A 120 2.58 8.70 18.51
N ALA A 121 2.31 8.62 17.22
CA ALA A 121 1.00 8.86 16.59
C ALA A 121 0.64 7.72 15.62
N PRO A 122 0.37 6.50 16.12
CA PRO A 122 0.00 5.37 15.25
C PRO A 122 -1.38 5.52 14.60
N ASP A 123 -2.14 6.50 15.02
CA ASP A 123 -3.42 6.92 14.45
C ASP A 123 -3.29 7.85 13.24
N HIS A 124 -2.07 8.31 12.91
CA HIS A 124 -1.85 9.23 11.80
C HIS A 124 -0.57 8.88 11.02
N LEU A 125 -0.73 8.49 9.76
CA LEU A 125 0.40 8.15 8.89
C LEU A 125 1.42 9.28 8.82
N HIS A 126 2.65 8.96 9.15
CA HIS A 126 3.77 9.88 9.04
C HIS A 126 5.10 9.13 8.86
N PHE A 127 5.99 9.75 8.13
CA PHE A 127 7.41 9.45 8.07
C PHE A 127 8.19 10.49 8.88
N GLN A 128 9.47 10.25 9.06
CA GLN A 128 10.39 11.24 9.56
C GLN A 128 11.61 11.29 8.66
N ALA A 129 12.26 12.45 8.61
CA ALA A 129 13.48 12.62 7.84
C ALA A 129 14.50 13.44 8.65
N GLY A 130 15.76 13.25 8.35
CA GLY A 130 16.79 14.03 9.02
C GLY A 130 18.18 13.84 8.47
N THR A 131 19.16 14.37 9.18
CA THR A 131 20.57 14.34 8.81
C THR A 131 21.04 12.91 8.55
N SER A 132 21.52 12.62 7.35
CA SER A 132 22.09 11.33 6.98
C SER A 132 23.52 11.14 7.52
N GLY A 133 23.96 9.89 7.62
CA GLY A 133 25.33 9.50 8.03
C GLY A 133 25.61 9.54 9.53
N ILE A 134 24.64 9.92 10.37
CA ILE A 134 24.82 10.02 11.84
C ILE A 134 24.64 8.67 12.54
N LEU A 135 23.75 7.82 12.03
CA LEU A 135 23.42 6.56 12.66
C LEU A 135 24.55 5.56 12.55
N PRO A 136 24.86 4.79 13.61
CA PRO A 136 25.87 3.73 13.55
C PRO A 136 25.65 2.75 12.39
N LEU A 137 24.39 2.40 12.08
CA LEU A 137 24.05 1.59 10.91
C LEU A 137 24.60 2.19 9.60
N GLN A 138 24.40 3.48 9.37
CA GLN A 138 24.88 4.17 8.17
C GLN A 138 26.41 4.35 8.18
N ALA A 139 26.98 4.72 9.34
CA ALA A 139 28.43 4.89 9.49
C ALA A 139 29.19 3.60 9.21
N ASN A 140 28.60 2.44 9.50
CA ASN A 140 29.16 1.12 9.25
C ASN A 140 28.74 0.55 7.87
N TRP A 141 27.99 1.26 7.07
CA TRP A 141 27.41 0.72 5.82
C TRP A 141 28.46 0.16 4.86
N GLN A 142 29.59 0.85 4.67
CA GLN A 142 30.66 0.37 3.80
C GLN A 142 31.23 -0.99 4.25
N ARG A 143 31.26 -1.27 5.56
CA ARG A 143 31.68 -2.56 6.11
C ARG A 143 30.55 -3.60 5.98
N LEU A 144 29.34 -3.23 6.38
CA LEU A 144 28.18 -4.11 6.38
C LEU A 144 27.80 -4.58 4.97
N SER A 145 27.88 -3.69 3.98
CA SER A 145 27.54 -4.02 2.59
C SER A 145 28.46 -5.04 1.91
N ARG A 146 29.67 -5.27 2.46
CA ARG A 146 30.60 -6.29 1.97
C ARG A 146 30.29 -7.70 2.46
N ASN A 147 29.48 -7.83 3.51
CA ASN A 147 29.14 -9.11 4.14
C ASN A 147 27.61 -9.30 4.19
N LEU A 148 26.94 -9.08 3.07
CA LEU A 148 25.51 -9.35 2.93
C LEU A 148 25.30 -10.78 2.45
N THR A 149 24.20 -11.39 2.88
CA THR A 149 23.69 -12.61 2.26
C THR A 149 22.49 -12.29 1.38
N ASP A 150 22.66 -12.40 0.09
CA ASP A 150 21.59 -12.17 -0.88
C ASP A 150 20.49 -13.22 -0.69
N ILE A 151 19.25 -12.78 -0.61
CA ILE A 151 18.05 -13.63 -0.48
C ILE A 151 17.26 -13.63 -1.79
N ILE A 152 17.04 -12.46 -2.34
CA ILE A 152 16.33 -12.25 -3.60
C ILE A 152 17.15 -11.29 -4.44
N SER A 153 17.40 -11.64 -5.68
CA SER A 153 18.01 -10.74 -6.66
C SER A 153 17.04 -10.56 -7.83
N LEU A 154 16.74 -9.31 -8.17
CA LEU A 154 16.06 -8.98 -9.42
C LEU A 154 17.07 -8.98 -10.58
N ASN A 155 18.27 -8.48 -10.30
CA ASN A 155 19.44 -8.45 -11.19
C ASN A 155 20.72 -8.36 -10.33
N ASP A 156 21.87 -8.12 -10.92
CA ASP A 156 23.16 -8.04 -10.21
C ASP A 156 23.22 -6.89 -9.18
N ASP A 157 22.44 -5.85 -9.39
CA ASP A 157 22.51 -4.61 -8.63
C ASP A 157 21.34 -4.44 -7.63
N GLU A 158 20.18 -5.05 -7.89
CA GLU A 158 18.94 -4.80 -7.15
C GLU A 158 18.46 -6.06 -6.44
N LYS A 159 18.32 -5.97 -5.10
CA LYS A 159 18.14 -7.16 -4.28
C LYS A 159 17.56 -6.92 -2.89
N ILE A 160 17.10 -7.99 -2.27
CA ILE A 160 16.92 -8.10 -0.82
C ILE A 160 18.07 -8.97 -0.28
N ALA A 161 18.78 -8.46 0.71
CA ALA A 161 19.84 -9.19 1.39
C ALA A 161 19.67 -9.12 2.91
N LEU A 162 20.33 -10.03 3.62
CA LEU A 162 20.37 -10.05 5.07
C LEU A 162 21.67 -9.39 5.57
N ILE A 163 21.53 -8.50 6.55
CA ILE A 163 22.63 -7.90 7.30
C ILE A 163 22.90 -8.79 8.51
N HIS A 164 24.11 -9.37 8.62
CA HIS A 164 24.49 -10.24 9.73
C HIS A 164 25.24 -9.51 10.85
N ASP A 165 26.11 -8.57 10.46
CA ASP A 165 27.13 -8.01 11.35
C ASP A 165 26.67 -6.71 12.00
N PHE A 166 25.38 -6.59 12.28
CA PHE A 166 24.83 -5.48 13.05
C PHE A 166 24.17 -5.98 14.34
N VAL A 167 23.99 -5.09 15.31
CA VAL A 167 23.51 -5.44 16.66
C VAL A 167 22.17 -6.18 16.66
N VAL A 168 21.29 -5.86 15.70
CA VAL A 168 20.03 -6.59 15.43
C VAL A 168 20.01 -7.07 13.99
N PRO A 169 19.44 -8.25 13.72
CA PRO A 169 19.31 -8.73 12.35
C PRO A 169 18.34 -7.85 11.58
N ALA A 170 18.68 -7.59 10.32
CA ALA A 170 17.87 -6.74 9.45
C ALA A 170 17.94 -7.19 7.99
N PHE A 171 16.91 -6.92 7.24
CA PHE A 171 16.95 -7.01 5.79
C PHE A 171 17.34 -5.67 5.18
N VAL A 172 18.02 -5.70 4.06
CA VAL A 172 18.27 -4.50 3.26
C VAL A 172 17.72 -4.70 1.86
N ILE A 173 17.04 -3.68 1.37
CA ILE A 173 16.63 -3.53 -0.01
C ILE A 173 17.62 -2.58 -0.66
N ILE A 174 18.21 -3.00 -1.76
CA ILE A 174 19.11 -2.20 -2.61
C ILE A 174 18.43 -2.09 -3.97
N SER A 175 18.17 -0.87 -4.42
CA SER A 175 17.44 -0.62 -5.67
C SER A 175 17.96 0.62 -6.39
N LYS A 176 17.65 0.73 -7.69
CA LYS A 176 17.99 1.91 -8.54
C LYS A 176 16.76 2.67 -9.00
N SER A 177 15.57 2.05 -8.92
CA SER A 177 14.31 2.66 -9.37
C SER A 177 13.22 2.56 -8.30
N GLU A 178 12.22 3.44 -8.38
CA GLU A 178 11.04 3.39 -7.51
C GLU A 178 10.29 2.07 -7.68
N ASP A 179 10.12 1.61 -8.91
CA ASP A 179 9.38 0.37 -9.22
C ASP A 179 10.05 -0.86 -8.64
N SER A 180 11.37 -1.02 -8.79
CA SER A 180 12.11 -2.14 -8.23
C SER A 180 12.17 -2.09 -6.71
N ASP A 181 12.33 -0.89 -6.13
CA ASP A 181 12.30 -0.68 -4.68
C ASP A 181 10.96 -1.11 -4.08
N GLU A 182 9.87 -0.64 -4.66
CA GLU A 182 8.53 -0.99 -4.20
C GLU A 182 8.23 -2.48 -4.37
N ALA A 183 8.60 -3.10 -5.49
CA ALA A 183 8.40 -4.53 -5.73
C ALA A 183 9.17 -5.39 -4.72
N LEU A 184 10.43 -5.06 -4.44
CA LEU A 184 11.24 -5.75 -3.44
C LEU A 184 10.66 -5.56 -2.03
N PHE A 185 10.23 -4.34 -1.68
CA PHE A 185 9.61 -4.08 -0.40
C PHE A 185 8.30 -4.85 -0.21
N GLN A 186 7.41 -4.84 -1.20
CA GLN A 186 6.15 -5.58 -1.13
C GLN A 186 6.36 -7.08 -0.92
N ARG A 187 7.39 -7.65 -1.56
CA ARG A 187 7.77 -9.05 -1.38
C ARG A 187 8.27 -9.31 0.05
N LEU A 188 9.13 -8.46 0.59
CA LEU A 188 9.60 -8.55 1.97
C LEU A 188 8.45 -8.39 2.96
N TYR A 189 7.59 -7.39 2.77
CA TYR A 189 6.44 -7.12 3.62
C TYR A 189 5.49 -8.33 3.72
N LYS A 190 5.13 -8.93 2.58
CA LYS A 190 4.27 -10.12 2.53
C LYS A 190 4.89 -11.36 3.18
N SER A 191 6.21 -11.40 3.32
CA SER A 191 6.93 -12.50 3.96
C SER A 191 7.01 -12.36 5.47
N MET A 192 6.70 -11.19 6.02
CA MET A 192 6.73 -10.92 7.46
C MET A 192 5.42 -11.31 8.14
N PRO A 193 5.48 -11.84 9.40
CA PRO A 193 4.27 -12.18 10.13
C PRO A 193 3.56 -10.93 10.65
N VAL A 194 2.24 -10.88 10.50
CA VAL A 194 1.37 -9.95 11.22
C VAL A 194 0.89 -10.63 12.50
N ARG A 195 1.06 -9.98 13.64
CA ARG A 195 0.82 -10.59 14.95
C ARG A 195 -0.40 -10.02 15.63
N GLY A 196 -1.19 -10.91 16.23
CA GLY A 196 -2.34 -10.53 17.07
C GLY A 196 -3.32 -9.61 16.36
N ASP A 197 -3.57 -8.45 16.96
CA ASP A 197 -4.46 -7.39 16.45
C ASP A 197 -3.75 -6.28 15.67
N GLU A 198 -2.49 -6.51 15.25
CA GLU A 198 -1.74 -5.58 14.44
C GLU A 198 -2.30 -5.49 13.01
N THR A 199 -2.23 -4.30 12.44
CA THR A 199 -2.70 -4.04 11.07
C THR A 199 -1.61 -4.25 10.02
N GLU A 200 -0.35 -4.35 10.45
CA GLU A 200 0.82 -4.59 9.60
C GLU A 200 1.91 -5.33 10.39
N PRO A 201 2.91 -5.93 9.70
CA PRO A 201 4.07 -6.49 10.37
C PRO A 201 4.80 -5.44 11.21
N MET A 202 5.23 -5.83 12.40
CA MET A 202 6.02 -4.95 13.26
C MET A 202 7.41 -4.71 12.67
N MET A 203 7.73 -3.45 12.33
CA MET A 203 9.03 -3.08 11.75
C MET A 203 9.41 -1.63 11.98
N ASN A 204 10.68 -1.36 11.86
CA ASN A 204 11.24 -0.04 11.60
C ASN A 204 11.95 -0.05 10.23
N ILE A 205 11.96 1.07 9.54
CA ILE A 205 12.67 1.24 8.28
C ILE A 205 13.54 2.49 8.37
N VAL A 206 14.76 2.39 7.86
CA VAL A 206 15.64 3.54 7.63
C VAL A 206 16.16 3.48 6.21
N SER A 207 15.96 4.56 5.47
CA SER A 207 16.33 4.65 4.06
C SER A 207 17.19 5.87 3.79
N TRP A 208 18.16 5.70 2.88
CA TRP A 208 19.04 6.78 2.42
C TRP A 208 19.56 6.47 1.01
N THR A 209 20.16 7.43 0.38
CA THR A 209 20.80 7.28 -0.93
C THR A 209 22.32 7.07 -0.75
N SER A 210 22.88 6.07 -1.43
CA SER A 210 24.31 5.80 -1.47
C SER A 210 24.75 5.60 -2.91
N SER A 211 25.55 6.51 -3.43
CA SER A 211 25.86 6.59 -4.87
C SER A 211 24.53 6.66 -5.67
N ASP A 212 24.34 5.77 -6.63
CA ASP A 212 23.13 5.71 -7.46
C ASP A 212 22.06 4.75 -6.91
N TYR A 213 22.24 4.27 -5.67
CA TYR A 213 21.35 3.30 -5.06
C TYR A 213 20.49 3.92 -3.96
N HIS A 214 19.26 3.52 -3.93
CA HIS A 214 18.38 3.66 -2.78
C HIS A 214 18.62 2.46 -1.85
N ILE A 215 18.93 2.74 -0.61
CA ILE A 215 19.20 1.74 0.44
C ILE A 215 18.08 1.84 1.46
N SER A 216 17.32 0.77 1.66
CA SER A 216 16.30 0.67 2.71
C SER A 216 16.59 -0.50 3.63
N VAL A 217 16.93 -0.21 4.89
CA VAL A 217 17.10 -1.23 5.91
C VAL A 217 15.79 -1.41 6.65
N VAL A 218 15.21 -2.60 6.54
CA VAL A 218 13.99 -3.02 7.22
C VAL A 218 14.37 -3.88 8.41
N ILE A 219 14.01 -3.42 9.60
CA ILE A 219 14.31 -4.07 10.89
C ILE A 219 13.01 -4.65 11.44
N PRO A 220 12.74 -5.97 11.28
CA PRO A 220 11.58 -6.61 11.84
C PRO A 220 11.62 -6.58 13.38
N ARG A 221 10.43 -6.46 13.99
CA ARG A 221 10.28 -6.31 15.45
C ARG A 221 9.40 -7.42 16.02
N GLU A 222 9.63 -7.74 17.29
CA GLU A 222 8.78 -8.64 18.06
C GLU A 222 8.11 -7.97 19.24
N LYS A 223 8.70 -6.92 19.76
CA LYS A 223 8.26 -6.28 20.99
C LYS A 223 8.26 -4.77 20.83
N HIS A 224 7.24 -4.13 21.35
CA HIS A 224 7.10 -2.66 21.33
C HIS A 224 8.19 -2.01 22.20
N ARG A 225 8.30 -2.48 23.45
CA ARG A 225 9.21 -1.95 24.46
C ARG A 225 9.91 -3.09 25.19
N PRO A 226 11.15 -2.89 25.65
CA PRO A 226 11.87 -3.91 26.44
C PRO A 226 11.25 -4.01 27.84
N ASP A 227 11.51 -5.13 28.55
CA ASP A 227 10.99 -5.35 29.89
C ASP A 227 11.44 -4.31 30.90
N CYS A 228 12.67 -3.81 30.74
CA CYS A 228 13.21 -2.75 31.57
C CYS A 228 12.39 -1.44 31.52
N TYR A 229 11.59 -1.20 30.46
CA TYR A 229 10.72 -0.03 30.38
C TYR A 229 9.64 -0.01 31.47
N SER A 230 9.08 -1.18 31.77
CA SER A 230 8.03 -1.35 32.77
C SER A 230 8.52 -1.88 34.12
N SER A 231 9.80 -2.16 34.26
CA SER A 231 10.42 -2.56 35.53
C SER A 231 10.29 -1.48 36.61
N ASN A 232 10.54 -1.84 37.84
CA ASN A 232 10.50 -0.92 38.97
C ASN A 232 11.89 -0.67 39.54
N GLY A 233 12.07 0.49 40.15
CA GLY A 233 13.30 0.84 40.88
C GLY A 233 14.52 0.92 39.96
N TYR A 234 15.65 0.36 40.44
CA TYR A 234 16.94 0.48 39.75
C TYR A 234 16.97 -0.19 38.39
N ASP A 235 16.17 -1.22 38.14
CA ASP A 235 16.15 -1.97 36.86
C ASP A 235 15.32 -1.26 35.78
N GLN A 236 14.58 -0.23 36.14
CA GLN A 236 13.82 0.54 35.17
C GLN A 236 14.75 1.38 34.28
N MET A 237 14.48 1.33 32.97
CA MET A 237 15.09 2.21 31.97
C MET A 237 14.01 2.68 30.98
N LEU A 238 13.78 4.00 30.91
CA LEU A 238 12.75 4.57 30.00
C LEU A 238 13.27 4.63 28.57
N ILE A 239 13.44 3.47 27.93
CA ILE A 239 13.88 3.33 26.56
C ILE A 239 12.74 2.69 25.76
N SER A 240 12.24 3.40 24.74
CA SER A 240 11.16 2.94 23.85
C SER A 240 11.67 2.94 22.40
N PRO A 241 12.32 1.87 21.93
CA PRO A 241 13.08 1.89 20.70
C PRO A 241 12.21 2.15 19.46
N GLY A 242 12.60 3.17 18.68
CA GLY A 242 12.13 3.44 17.33
C GLY A 242 13.23 3.18 16.29
N ALA A 243 13.03 3.66 15.05
CA ALA A 243 13.95 3.40 13.94
C ALA A 243 15.39 3.87 14.21
N LEU A 244 15.55 5.02 14.87
CA LEU A 244 16.88 5.55 15.21
C LEU A 244 17.58 4.68 16.23
N ASP A 245 16.85 4.24 17.27
CA ASP A 245 17.39 3.36 18.30
C ASP A 245 17.78 2.02 17.69
N MET A 246 16.90 1.40 16.92
CA MET A 246 17.14 0.14 16.24
C MET A 246 18.29 0.22 15.22
N SER A 247 18.65 1.42 14.79
CA SER A 247 19.81 1.71 13.93
C SER A 247 21.07 2.08 14.70
N GLY A 248 21.05 1.86 16.03
CA GLY A 248 22.20 1.98 16.92
C GLY A 248 22.34 3.30 17.67
N LEU A 249 21.43 4.29 17.47
CA LEU A 249 21.41 5.54 18.24
C LEU A 249 20.31 5.48 19.31
N ILE A 250 20.61 4.99 20.48
CA ILE A 250 19.65 4.84 21.59
C ILE A 250 19.40 6.18 22.25
N ILE A 251 18.12 6.51 22.44
CA ILE A 251 17.68 7.77 23.06
C ILE A 251 17.21 7.52 24.49
N THR A 252 17.87 8.17 25.43
CA THR A 252 17.49 8.16 26.84
C THR A 252 16.96 9.53 27.23
N PRO A 253 15.68 9.65 27.67
CA PRO A 253 15.14 10.93 28.14
C PRO A 253 15.59 11.28 29.55
N ARG A 254 16.03 10.30 30.37
CA ARG A 254 16.51 10.52 31.74
C ARG A 254 18.02 10.41 31.78
N GLU A 255 18.65 11.29 32.55
CA GLU A 255 20.09 11.31 32.76
C GLU A 255 20.58 10.00 33.43
N GLU A 256 19.82 9.52 34.41
CA GLU A 256 20.13 8.25 35.11
C GLU A 256 20.22 7.03 34.17
N ASP A 257 19.37 6.99 33.14
CA ASP A 257 19.41 5.92 32.13
C ASP A 257 20.62 6.09 31.21
N PHE A 258 20.97 7.34 30.87
CA PHE A 258 22.15 7.66 30.07
C PHE A 258 23.48 7.26 30.75
N VAL A 259 23.58 7.51 32.04
CA VAL A 259 24.77 7.15 32.83
C VAL A 259 24.86 5.64 33.06
N LYS A 260 23.71 4.98 33.19
CA LYS A 260 23.59 3.56 33.55
C LYS A 260 23.78 2.60 32.40
N ILE A 261 23.50 3.04 31.16
CA ILE A 261 23.54 2.17 29.98
C ILE A 261 24.99 1.91 29.54
N ASP A 262 25.30 0.67 29.28
CA ASP A 262 26.55 0.21 28.66
C ASP A 262 26.26 -0.49 27.33
N ALA A 263 27.32 -0.90 26.62
CA ALA A 263 27.19 -1.55 25.31
C ALA A 263 26.40 -2.85 25.39
N GLN A 264 26.55 -3.64 26.46
CA GLN A 264 25.85 -4.91 26.63
C GLN A 264 24.36 -4.69 26.87
N LYS A 265 24.00 -3.84 27.83
CA LYS A 265 22.59 -3.49 28.10
C LYS A 265 21.90 -2.90 26.88
N ALA A 266 22.60 -1.99 26.16
CA ALA A 266 22.12 -1.42 24.93
C ALA A 266 21.83 -2.51 23.87
N SER A 267 22.75 -3.44 23.68
CA SER A 267 22.59 -4.58 22.77
C SER A 267 21.42 -5.47 23.17
N ASP A 268 21.29 -5.79 24.46
CA ASP A 268 20.24 -6.67 24.97
C ASP A 268 18.84 -6.04 24.79
N ILE A 269 18.69 -4.74 25.07
CA ILE A 269 17.47 -3.98 24.83
C ILE A 269 17.04 -4.02 23.36
N LEU A 270 17.99 -3.81 22.44
CA LEU A 270 17.68 -3.82 21.01
C LEU A 270 17.35 -5.23 20.51
N LYS A 271 18.09 -6.25 20.96
CA LYS A 271 17.82 -7.65 20.62
C LYS A 271 16.50 -8.15 21.16
N GLU A 272 16.11 -7.72 22.37
CA GLU A 272 14.81 -8.04 22.95
C GLU A 272 13.65 -7.48 22.13
N CYS A 273 13.82 -6.30 21.57
CA CYS A 273 12.78 -5.64 20.74
C CYS A 273 12.83 -6.07 19.27
N GLY A 274 13.99 -6.47 18.75
CA GLY A 274 14.17 -6.93 17.38
C GLY A 274 13.63 -8.34 17.15
N ALA A 275 13.58 -8.77 15.91
CA ALA A 275 13.12 -10.10 15.56
C ALA A 275 14.08 -11.18 16.07
N SER A 276 13.51 -12.26 16.61
CA SER A 276 14.23 -13.45 17.00
C SER A 276 14.82 -14.18 15.79
N GLN A 277 15.78 -15.08 16.04
CA GLN A 277 16.31 -15.95 15.00
C GLN A 277 15.22 -16.79 14.32
N GLN A 278 14.20 -17.22 15.08
CA GLN A 278 13.08 -17.98 14.56
C GLN A 278 12.23 -17.13 13.60
N THR A 279 11.92 -15.89 13.97
CA THR A 279 11.20 -14.95 13.11
C THR A 279 11.99 -14.59 11.87
N MET A 280 13.29 -14.34 11.99
CA MET A 280 14.16 -14.07 10.85
C MET A 280 14.24 -15.26 9.88
N LYS A 281 14.30 -16.48 10.42
CA LYS A 281 14.23 -17.70 9.61
C LYS A 281 12.88 -17.83 8.91
N PHE A 282 11.79 -17.62 9.61
CA PHE A 282 10.43 -17.64 9.01
C PHE A 282 10.31 -16.66 7.84
N ILE A 283 10.75 -15.41 8.02
CA ILE A 283 10.73 -14.39 6.94
C ILE A 283 11.60 -14.84 5.77
N LYS A 284 12.81 -15.32 6.04
CA LYS A 284 13.74 -15.81 5.01
C LYS A 284 13.17 -17.01 4.25
N ASP A 285 12.56 -17.96 4.95
CA ASP A 285 11.96 -19.14 4.35
C ASP A 285 10.78 -18.72 3.43
N ASN A 286 9.95 -17.78 3.86
CA ASN A 286 8.86 -17.23 3.05
C ASN A 286 9.35 -16.39 1.86
N LEU A 287 10.48 -15.69 1.99
CA LEU A 287 11.11 -15.00 0.86
C LEU A 287 11.68 -15.99 -0.15
N ASN A 288 12.30 -17.08 0.33
CA ASN A 288 12.90 -18.16 -0.47
C ASN A 288 11.87 -19.18 -0.96
N VAL A 289 10.72 -19.29 -0.31
CA VAL A 289 9.61 -19.86 -1.06
C VAL A 289 9.68 -19.05 -2.35
N LYS A 290 10.27 -19.69 -3.42
CA LYS A 290 9.96 -19.29 -4.75
C LYS A 290 8.48 -19.03 -4.63
N ILE A 291 8.04 -17.83 -4.61
CA ILE A 291 6.82 -17.52 -5.27
C ILE A 291 7.18 -18.20 -6.57
N GLU A 292 6.83 -19.52 -6.75
CA GLU A 292 6.68 -20.15 -8.03
C GLU A 292 6.11 -18.99 -8.75
N GLU A 293 6.95 -18.27 -9.52
CA GLU A 293 6.68 -17.03 -10.20
C GLU A 293 5.21 -16.98 -10.22
N SER A 294 4.59 -16.18 -9.35
CA SER A 294 3.21 -16.44 -9.02
C SER A 294 2.66 -16.67 -10.36
N LYS A 295 2.66 -18.03 -10.71
CA LYS A 295 2.42 -18.50 -12.03
C LYS A 295 1.56 -17.44 -12.48
N HIS A 296 2.10 -16.54 -13.19
CA HIS A 296 1.40 -15.32 -13.54
C HIS A 296 -0.01 -15.77 -13.53
N VAL A 297 -0.64 -15.67 -12.30
CA VAL A 297 -1.90 -16.35 -12.11
C VAL A 297 -2.61 -15.57 -13.10
N ASP A 298 -2.64 -16.20 -14.26
CA ASP A 298 -3.27 -15.65 -15.40
C ASP A 298 -4.67 -15.55 -14.84
N TYR A 299 -4.91 -14.42 -14.12
CA TYR A 299 -6.23 -14.14 -13.55
C TYR A 299 -7.26 -14.31 -14.65
N PHE A 300 -6.74 -14.36 -15.87
CA PHE A 300 -7.46 -14.64 -17.08
C PHE A 300 -6.63 -15.61 -17.96
N PRO A 301 -6.53 -16.91 -17.59
CA PRO A 301 -5.80 -17.93 -18.39
C PRO A 301 -6.40 -18.11 -19.79
N LYS A 302 -7.58 -17.55 -20.01
CA LYS A 302 -8.26 -17.35 -21.30
C LYS A 302 -8.73 -15.90 -21.30
N GLN A 303 -8.93 -15.37 -22.51
CA GLN A 303 -9.60 -14.09 -22.68
C GLN A 303 -10.87 -14.07 -21.82
N PRO A 304 -10.99 -13.21 -20.80
CA PRO A 304 -12.18 -13.18 -19.94
C PRO A 304 -13.35 -12.56 -20.69
N ASP A 305 -14.55 -12.94 -20.27
CA ASP A 305 -15.78 -12.26 -20.67
C ASP A 305 -16.08 -11.11 -19.71
N VAL A 306 -16.58 -10.02 -20.24
CA VAL A 306 -17.10 -8.89 -19.47
C VAL A 306 -18.62 -8.90 -19.48
N THR A 307 -19.22 -8.55 -18.35
CA THR A 307 -20.68 -8.37 -18.20
C THR A 307 -21.00 -6.90 -18.04
N VAL A 308 -21.84 -6.38 -18.94
CA VAL A 308 -22.21 -4.97 -18.99
C VAL A 308 -23.73 -4.82 -18.90
N GLY A 309 -24.22 -4.19 -17.82
CA GLY A 309 -25.63 -3.82 -17.69
C GLY A 309 -25.98 -2.71 -18.68
N ILE A 310 -26.99 -2.93 -19.50
CA ILE A 310 -27.38 -1.99 -20.58
C ILE A 310 -28.63 -1.21 -20.23
N VAL A 311 -29.72 -1.91 -19.91
CA VAL A 311 -31.00 -1.29 -19.61
C VAL A 311 -31.76 -2.09 -18.55
N SER A 312 -32.52 -1.41 -17.72
CA SER A 312 -33.42 -2.02 -16.73
C SER A 312 -34.83 -1.51 -16.89
N GLY A 313 -35.84 -2.38 -16.79
CA GLY A 313 -37.24 -2.03 -16.89
C GLY A 313 -38.14 -3.17 -16.44
N GLU A 314 -39.44 -2.85 -16.22
CA GLU A 314 -40.48 -3.86 -15.99
C GLU A 314 -40.76 -4.68 -17.24
N LYS A 315 -40.52 -4.08 -18.40
CA LYS A 315 -40.71 -4.68 -19.71
C LYS A 315 -39.53 -4.32 -20.61
N ILE A 316 -38.93 -5.32 -21.27
CA ILE A 316 -37.82 -5.13 -22.20
C ILE A 316 -38.19 -5.78 -23.54
N LYS A 317 -38.04 -4.98 -24.60
CA LYS A 317 -38.17 -5.44 -26.00
C LYS A 317 -36.79 -5.50 -26.64
N PHE A 318 -36.54 -6.53 -27.39
CA PHE A 318 -35.28 -6.71 -28.13
C PHE A 318 -35.48 -7.53 -29.38
N THR A 319 -34.56 -7.40 -30.32
CA THR A 319 -34.55 -8.21 -31.56
C THR A 319 -33.28 -9.05 -31.60
N LEU A 320 -33.42 -10.33 -31.85
CA LEU A 320 -32.29 -11.23 -32.13
C LEU A 320 -32.09 -11.22 -33.66
N ASN A 321 -30.99 -10.59 -34.11
CA ASN A 321 -30.76 -10.36 -35.55
C ASN A 321 -30.28 -11.59 -36.33
N LYS A 322 -29.91 -12.66 -35.62
CA LYS A 322 -29.55 -13.99 -36.10
C LYS A 322 -29.95 -15.01 -35.04
N PRO A 323 -29.91 -16.31 -35.33
CA PRO A 323 -30.31 -17.35 -34.37
C PRO A 323 -29.49 -17.31 -33.08
N TYR A 324 -30.19 -17.35 -31.95
CA TYR A 324 -29.68 -17.52 -30.59
C TYR A 324 -30.26 -18.81 -29.99
N LEU A 325 -29.56 -19.40 -29.04
CA LEU A 325 -30.06 -20.51 -28.25
C LEU A 325 -30.55 -20.00 -26.90
N ALA A 326 -31.80 -20.26 -26.53
CA ALA A 326 -32.37 -19.95 -25.21
C ALA A 326 -33.19 -21.17 -24.72
N LYS A 327 -32.92 -21.64 -23.49
CA LYS A 327 -33.59 -22.82 -22.88
C LYS A 327 -33.61 -24.07 -23.77
N GLY A 328 -32.61 -24.26 -24.63
CA GLY A 328 -32.46 -25.40 -25.51
C GLY A 328 -33.14 -25.24 -26.89
N GLU A 329 -33.79 -24.12 -27.14
CA GLU A 329 -34.47 -23.83 -28.41
C GLU A 329 -33.75 -22.70 -29.17
N ALA A 330 -33.75 -22.79 -30.49
CA ALA A 330 -33.27 -21.73 -31.37
C ALA A 330 -34.33 -20.64 -31.48
N VAL A 331 -33.94 -19.40 -31.23
CA VAL A 331 -34.82 -18.22 -31.20
C VAL A 331 -34.21 -17.13 -32.06
N GLU A 332 -35.03 -16.43 -32.85
CA GLU A 332 -34.64 -15.33 -33.73
C GLU A 332 -35.76 -14.30 -33.80
N GLY A 333 -35.44 -13.08 -34.20
CA GLY A 333 -36.42 -11.99 -34.40
C GLY A 333 -36.82 -11.30 -33.11
N ASP A 334 -37.98 -10.63 -33.17
CA ASP A 334 -38.47 -9.75 -32.10
C ASP A 334 -38.93 -10.56 -30.87
N GLN A 335 -38.46 -10.17 -29.73
CA GLN A 335 -38.74 -10.77 -28.42
C GLN A 335 -39.19 -9.73 -27.43
N GLU A 336 -39.99 -10.15 -26.47
CA GLU A 336 -40.48 -9.32 -25.38
C GLU A 336 -40.44 -10.14 -24.08
N VAL A 337 -39.98 -9.50 -23.01
CA VAL A 337 -40.01 -10.05 -21.66
C VAL A 337 -40.63 -9.05 -20.71
N GLU A 338 -41.35 -9.56 -19.70
CA GLU A 338 -42.03 -8.74 -18.71
C GLU A 338 -41.75 -9.26 -17.28
N PHE A 339 -41.51 -8.34 -16.35
CA PHE A 339 -41.38 -8.67 -14.94
C PHE A 339 -42.75 -9.07 -14.39
N SER A 340 -42.86 -10.23 -13.78
CA SER A 340 -44.09 -10.74 -13.20
C SER A 340 -43.77 -11.62 -12.00
N GLU A 341 -44.44 -11.37 -10.86
CA GLU A 341 -44.37 -12.21 -9.65
C GLU A 341 -42.94 -12.57 -9.22
N GLY A 342 -42.01 -11.63 -9.30
CA GLY A 342 -40.60 -11.82 -8.91
C GLY A 342 -39.72 -12.57 -9.93
N GLY A 343 -40.25 -12.82 -11.14
CA GLY A 343 -39.55 -13.50 -12.24
C GLY A 343 -39.68 -12.79 -13.58
N ILE A 344 -39.15 -13.41 -14.61
CA ILE A 344 -39.17 -12.96 -16.00
C ILE A 344 -40.19 -13.80 -16.76
N LEU A 345 -41.29 -13.20 -17.21
CA LEU A 345 -42.27 -13.84 -18.09
C LEU A 345 -41.77 -13.75 -19.52
N TRP A 346 -41.62 -14.89 -20.18
CA TRP A 346 -41.26 -15.01 -21.60
C TRP A 346 -41.95 -16.20 -22.21
N ASN A 347 -42.63 -15.98 -23.36
CA ASN A 347 -43.38 -17.03 -24.08
C ASN A 347 -44.36 -17.78 -23.18
N GLY A 348 -45.02 -17.08 -22.24
CA GLY A 348 -45.99 -17.69 -21.32
C GLY A 348 -45.41 -18.47 -20.16
N ASN A 349 -44.08 -18.55 -20.02
CA ASN A 349 -43.39 -19.24 -18.94
C ASN A 349 -42.62 -18.24 -18.09
N GLN A 350 -42.50 -18.56 -16.79
CA GLN A 350 -41.76 -17.72 -15.84
C GLN A 350 -40.36 -18.28 -15.54
N TYR A 351 -39.36 -17.40 -15.53
CA TYR A 351 -37.96 -17.77 -15.33
C TYR A 351 -37.30 -16.85 -14.28
N SER A 352 -36.36 -17.37 -13.51
CA SER A 352 -35.53 -16.55 -12.63
C SER A 352 -34.46 -15.78 -13.37
N GLN A 353 -34.00 -16.34 -14.48
CA GLN A 353 -33.07 -15.73 -15.46
C GLN A 353 -33.22 -16.34 -16.83
N LEU A 354 -32.92 -15.56 -17.85
CA LEU A 354 -32.85 -16.03 -19.24
C LEU A 354 -31.49 -15.66 -19.81
N VAL A 355 -30.92 -16.58 -20.61
CA VAL A 355 -29.68 -16.37 -21.37
C VAL A 355 -29.94 -16.72 -22.81
N PHE A 356 -29.68 -15.78 -23.70
CA PHE A 356 -29.71 -15.94 -25.14
C PHE A 356 -28.27 -16.00 -25.62
N SER A 357 -27.82 -17.18 -26.03
CA SER A 357 -26.44 -17.46 -26.46
C SER A 357 -26.35 -17.43 -27.98
N PRO A 358 -25.41 -16.68 -28.58
CA PRO A 358 -25.29 -16.56 -30.04
C PRO A 358 -24.88 -17.92 -30.65
N GLN A 359 -25.46 -18.25 -31.80
CA GLN A 359 -25.11 -19.47 -32.55
C GLN A 359 -24.02 -19.23 -33.60
N SER A 360 -23.57 -17.98 -33.77
CA SER A 360 -22.44 -17.62 -34.63
C SER A 360 -21.69 -16.39 -34.05
N GLN A 361 -20.44 -16.20 -34.43
CA GLN A 361 -19.65 -15.05 -33.99
C GLN A 361 -20.18 -13.68 -34.49
N GLU A 362 -20.99 -13.70 -35.53
CA GLU A 362 -21.61 -12.53 -36.12
C GLU A 362 -23.03 -12.27 -35.59
N ALA A 363 -23.54 -13.17 -34.71
CA ALA A 363 -24.85 -12.97 -34.13
C ALA A 363 -24.88 -11.76 -33.24
N SER A 364 -25.91 -10.94 -33.42
CA SER A 364 -26.12 -9.70 -32.66
C SER A 364 -27.57 -9.61 -32.20
N PHE A 365 -27.79 -8.82 -31.17
CA PHE A 365 -29.12 -8.47 -30.69
C PHE A 365 -29.23 -6.95 -30.56
N SER A 366 -30.43 -6.42 -30.76
CA SER A 366 -30.72 -5.02 -30.63
C SER A 366 -31.66 -4.77 -29.44
N LEU A 367 -31.28 -3.86 -28.55
CA LEU A 367 -32.12 -3.37 -27.46
C LEU A 367 -32.69 -2.02 -27.81
N PHE A 368 -33.98 -1.80 -27.50
CA PHE A 368 -34.67 -0.55 -27.74
C PHE A 368 -34.62 0.34 -26.50
N ASP A 369 -34.75 1.65 -26.71
CA ASP A 369 -34.81 2.66 -25.65
C ASP A 369 -33.60 2.66 -24.71
N VAL A 370 -32.43 2.30 -25.20
CA VAL A 370 -31.20 2.38 -24.43
C VAL A 370 -30.83 3.82 -24.17
N THR A 371 -30.72 4.21 -22.89
CA THR A 371 -30.34 5.58 -22.53
C THR A 371 -28.82 5.72 -22.68
N ILE A 372 -28.40 6.65 -23.54
CA ILE A 372 -26.99 7.05 -23.70
C ILE A 372 -26.78 8.46 -23.19
N GLY A 373 -25.57 8.74 -22.66
CA GLY A 373 -25.27 10.02 -22.03
C GLY A 373 -26.00 10.24 -20.70
N VAL A 374 -26.14 9.20 -19.88
CA VAL A 374 -26.83 9.27 -18.58
C VAL A 374 -26.30 10.42 -17.73
N ASN A 375 -27.20 11.32 -17.29
CA ASN A 375 -26.89 12.53 -16.53
C ASN A 375 -26.11 13.64 -17.31
N PHE A 376 -25.94 13.51 -18.62
CA PHE A 376 -25.38 14.57 -19.45
C PHE A 376 -26.47 15.35 -20.18
N HIS A 377 -26.19 16.59 -20.56
CA HIS A 377 -27.14 17.48 -21.29
C HIS A 377 -27.57 16.96 -22.68
N TRP A 378 -26.87 15.93 -23.19
CA TRP A 378 -27.15 15.26 -24.47
C TRP A 378 -27.74 13.85 -24.28
N GLU A 379 -28.25 13.55 -23.07
CA GLU A 379 -28.94 12.29 -22.79
C GLU A 379 -30.10 12.07 -23.80
N ARG A 380 -30.11 10.88 -24.39
CA ARG A 380 -31.15 10.47 -25.34
C ARG A 380 -31.35 8.96 -25.31
N LYS A 381 -32.46 8.51 -25.84
CA LYS A 381 -32.76 7.09 -26.03
C LYS A 381 -32.53 6.69 -27.47
N GLU A 382 -31.85 5.58 -27.67
CA GLU A 382 -31.53 5.01 -28.97
C GLU A 382 -31.70 3.50 -28.98
N THR A 383 -31.92 2.94 -30.17
CA THR A 383 -31.75 1.48 -30.38
C THR A 383 -30.26 1.18 -30.55
N GLN A 384 -29.77 0.31 -29.71
CA GLN A 384 -28.34 -0.11 -29.74
C GLN A 384 -28.21 -1.60 -30.06
N THR A 385 -27.25 -1.94 -30.89
CA THR A 385 -26.98 -3.33 -31.31
C THR A 385 -25.68 -3.82 -30.70
N PHE A 386 -25.73 -5.03 -30.14
CA PHE A 386 -24.64 -5.65 -29.39
C PHE A 386 -24.30 -7.03 -29.96
N LEU A 387 -23.02 -7.37 -29.94
CA LEU A 387 -22.53 -8.73 -30.15
C LEU A 387 -22.51 -9.49 -28.81
N GLY A 388 -22.38 -10.82 -28.86
CA GLY A 388 -22.27 -11.66 -27.65
C GLY A 388 -23.62 -12.15 -27.12
N SER A 389 -23.64 -12.57 -25.86
CA SER A 389 -24.84 -13.11 -25.22
C SER A 389 -25.65 -12.01 -24.55
N LEU A 390 -26.99 -12.16 -24.62
CA LEU A 390 -27.91 -11.35 -23.82
C LEU A 390 -28.36 -12.17 -22.61
N LYS A 391 -28.08 -11.66 -21.42
CA LYS A 391 -28.53 -12.22 -20.15
C LYS A 391 -29.52 -11.29 -19.50
N LEU A 392 -30.66 -11.83 -19.11
CA LEU A 392 -31.72 -11.12 -18.39
C LEU A 392 -31.81 -11.68 -16.98
N VAL A 393 -31.74 -10.79 -15.98
CA VAL A 393 -31.86 -11.11 -14.55
C VAL A 393 -32.87 -10.20 -13.89
N VAL A 394 -33.42 -10.61 -12.75
CA VAL A 394 -34.26 -9.73 -11.91
C VAL A 394 -33.38 -9.05 -10.88
N GLU A 395 -33.47 -7.73 -10.82
CA GLU A 395 -32.79 -6.89 -9.82
C GLU A 395 -33.73 -5.74 -9.44
N ALA A 396 -33.97 -5.58 -8.12
CA ALA A 396 -34.83 -4.52 -7.57
C ALA A 396 -36.22 -4.42 -8.28
N ASP A 397 -36.92 -5.56 -8.42
CA ASP A 397 -38.24 -5.68 -9.05
C ASP A 397 -38.31 -5.20 -10.51
N LYS A 398 -37.20 -5.30 -11.21
CA LYS A 398 -37.06 -5.01 -12.66
C LYS A 398 -36.22 -6.06 -13.33
N ILE A 399 -36.38 -6.18 -14.63
CA ILE A 399 -35.50 -6.97 -15.47
C ILE A 399 -34.29 -6.09 -15.84
N CYS A 400 -33.10 -6.60 -15.61
CA CYS A 400 -31.86 -5.99 -16.07
C CYS A 400 -31.32 -6.79 -17.27
N ALA A 401 -31.13 -6.10 -18.40
CA ALA A 401 -30.50 -6.66 -19.59
C ALA A 401 -28.98 -6.46 -19.52
N ILE A 402 -28.25 -7.55 -19.56
CA ILE A 402 -26.80 -7.62 -19.43
C ILE A 402 -26.22 -8.18 -20.72
N ASN A 403 -25.29 -7.49 -21.33
CA ASN A 403 -24.48 -8.00 -22.42
C ASN A 403 -23.26 -8.73 -21.85
N GLU A 404 -23.02 -9.95 -22.30
CA GLU A 404 -21.88 -10.75 -21.92
C GLU A 404 -21.09 -11.13 -23.19
N LEU A 405 -19.82 -10.69 -23.24
CA LEU A 405 -18.97 -10.85 -24.42
C LEU A 405 -17.47 -10.82 -24.02
N PRO A 406 -16.58 -11.37 -24.89
CA PRO A 406 -15.14 -11.31 -24.67
C PRO A 406 -14.62 -9.88 -24.53
N VAL A 407 -13.71 -9.65 -23.57
CA VAL A 407 -13.11 -8.33 -23.27
C VAL A 407 -12.61 -7.62 -24.53
N GLU A 408 -11.93 -8.32 -25.44
CA GLU A 408 -11.40 -7.69 -26.64
C GLU A 408 -12.52 -7.18 -27.56
N LYS A 409 -13.63 -7.92 -27.67
CA LYS A 409 -14.81 -7.48 -28.45
C LYS A 409 -15.50 -6.27 -27.81
N TYR A 410 -15.56 -6.22 -26.49
CA TYR A 410 -16.06 -5.06 -25.79
C TYR A 410 -15.17 -3.83 -26.03
N LEU A 411 -13.85 -3.99 -25.94
CA LEU A 411 -12.89 -2.90 -26.15
C LEU A 411 -12.89 -2.38 -27.59
N GLU A 412 -13.11 -3.23 -28.60
CA GLU A 412 -13.32 -2.78 -30.00
C GLU A 412 -14.46 -1.76 -30.09
N SER A 413 -15.57 -2.00 -29.40
CA SER A 413 -16.71 -1.10 -29.32
C SER A 413 -16.40 0.19 -28.56
N VAL A 414 -15.77 0.08 -27.38
CA VAL A 414 -15.40 1.23 -26.53
C VAL A 414 -14.47 2.16 -27.29
N ILE A 415 -13.39 1.64 -27.87
CA ILE A 415 -12.38 2.46 -28.57
C ILE A 415 -13.00 3.17 -29.75
N SER A 416 -13.84 2.50 -30.52
CA SER A 416 -14.52 3.09 -31.67
C SER A 416 -15.56 4.16 -31.32
N SER A 417 -16.11 4.10 -30.11
CA SER A 417 -17.07 5.10 -29.61
C SER A 417 -16.42 6.31 -28.91
N GLU A 418 -15.26 6.10 -28.27
CA GLU A 418 -14.56 7.18 -27.54
C GLU A 418 -13.59 7.97 -28.42
N MET A 419 -13.01 7.34 -29.42
CA MET A 419 -12.02 7.94 -30.30
C MET A 419 -12.50 7.99 -31.75
N SER A 420 -12.22 9.10 -32.43
CA SER A 420 -12.52 9.19 -33.88
C SER A 420 -11.72 8.15 -34.66
N ALA A 421 -12.38 7.51 -35.63
CA ALA A 421 -11.73 6.59 -36.56
C ALA A 421 -10.62 7.26 -37.40
N THR A 422 -10.56 8.60 -37.44
CA THR A 422 -9.55 9.41 -38.10
C THR A 422 -8.35 9.73 -37.21
N SER A 423 -8.36 9.29 -35.93
CA SER A 423 -7.23 9.44 -35.02
C SER A 423 -6.01 8.70 -35.52
N SER A 424 -4.81 9.14 -35.12
CA SER A 424 -3.58 8.46 -35.52
C SER A 424 -3.54 7.03 -34.97
N LEU A 425 -2.97 6.10 -35.75
CA LEU A 425 -2.86 4.69 -35.36
C LEU A 425 -2.15 4.53 -34.01
N GLU A 426 -1.15 5.35 -33.73
CA GLU A 426 -0.38 5.28 -32.49
C GLU A 426 -1.23 5.73 -31.29
N LEU A 427 -2.09 6.72 -31.46
CA LEU A 427 -3.04 7.15 -30.44
C LEU A 427 -4.08 6.05 -30.15
N LEU A 428 -4.62 5.41 -31.19
CA LEU A 428 -5.58 4.30 -31.04
C LEU A 428 -4.92 3.09 -30.33
N LYS A 429 -3.68 2.76 -30.66
CA LYS A 429 -2.92 1.70 -29.97
C LYS A 429 -2.71 2.03 -28.49
N ALA A 430 -2.27 3.24 -28.17
CA ALA A 430 -2.07 3.68 -26.79
C ALA A 430 -3.38 3.63 -26.00
N HIS A 431 -4.48 4.12 -26.57
CA HIS A 431 -5.79 4.09 -25.96
C HIS A 431 -6.27 2.63 -25.72
N ALA A 432 -6.06 1.73 -26.66
CA ALA A 432 -6.41 0.32 -26.52
C ALA A 432 -5.67 -0.36 -25.34
N VAL A 433 -4.39 -0.07 -25.17
CA VAL A 433 -3.58 -0.60 -24.05
C VAL A 433 -4.09 -0.06 -22.71
N ILE A 434 -4.35 1.25 -22.61
CA ILE A 434 -4.84 1.90 -21.40
C ILE A 434 -6.22 1.36 -21.03
N SER A 435 -7.16 1.32 -21.96
CA SER A 435 -8.54 0.84 -21.74
C SER A 435 -8.56 -0.63 -21.31
N ARG A 436 -7.76 -1.49 -21.95
CA ARG A 436 -7.61 -2.90 -21.54
C ARG A 436 -7.06 -3.01 -20.13
N SER A 437 -5.97 -2.32 -19.82
CA SER A 437 -5.33 -2.37 -18.51
C SER A 437 -6.27 -1.90 -17.40
N TRP A 438 -7.00 -0.82 -17.65
CA TRP A 438 -7.99 -0.29 -16.71
C TRP A 438 -9.15 -1.27 -16.47
N LEU A 439 -9.72 -1.83 -17.55
CA LEU A 439 -10.84 -2.77 -17.48
C LEU A 439 -10.46 -4.04 -16.71
N LEU A 440 -9.32 -4.65 -17.04
CA LEU A 440 -8.82 -5.84 -16.36
C LEU A 440 -8.52 -5.56 -14.88
N ALA A 441 -8.00 -4.39 -14.54
CA ALA A 441 -7.78 -3.98 -13.15
C ALA A 441 -9.11 -3.83 -12.37
N GLN A 442 -10.18 -3.29 -12.99
CA GLN A 442 -11.50 -3.23 -12.37
C GLN A 442 -12.14 -4.61 -12.19
N MET A 443 -12.01 -5.50 -13.18
CA MET A 443 -12.49 -6.88 -13.09
C MET A 443 -11.79 -7.63 -11.96
N ARG A 444 -10.47 -7.50 -11.84
CA ARG A 444 -9.68 -8.08 -10.74
C ARG A 444 -10.15 -7.61 -9.37
N LYS A 445 -10.38 -6.31 -9.21
CA LYS A 445 -10.90 -5.76 -7.94
C LYS A 445 -12.21 -6.39 -7.48
N ARG A 446 -13.08 -6.79 -8.42
CA ARG A 446 -14.36 -7.46 -8.10
C ARG A 446 -14.19 -8.94 -7.76
N LEU A 447 -13.11 -9.58 -8.18
CA LEU A 447 -12.81 -10.98 -7.84
C LEU A 447 -12.10 -11.11 -6.47
N GLU A 448 -11.56 -10.00 -5.94
CA GLU A 448 -10.87 -9.94 -4.64
C GLU A 448 -11.83 -9.50 -3.49
N LEU A 449 -13.11 -9.21 -3.78
CA LEU A 449 -14.20 -8.91 -2.84
C LEU A 449 -15.11 -10.11 -2.65
#